data_f9697cf5455fe4264f390250be801a9e
#
_entry.id   f9697cf5455fe4264f390250be801a9e
#
_cell.length_a   1.000
_cell.length_b   1.000
_cell.length_c   1.000
_cell.angle_alpha   90.00
_cell.angle_beta   90.00
_cell.angle_gamma   90.00
#
_symmetry.space_group_name_H-M   'P 1'
#
loop_
_entity.id
_entity.type
_entity.pdbx_description
1 polymer ?
#
loop_
_entity_poly.entity_id
_entity_poly.type
_entity_poly.pdbx_seq_one_letter_code
_entity_poly.pdbx_strand_id
1 'polypeptide(L)'
;MPLRSSRGSFRILFVAAMSLAVTADAAPLGLVLSGGGARGAYEVGVWQELQAAGLASRVTAISGTSVGAINAALFAVRTESAERIWLEKMEGIFLVNTNRVGESLQKTLDDASKAIEVAKETGEDWKGLVSFALKLGFRIGAASIEAEPRTGYIDSSMLAEALDETLPQTWPTASPAVYATAVESMAGVSKTWRLNAESHARRVLMLRASAAIPLGFDSVKIDGKVYVDGGWEANGGNNVPLRPILDHHPEIKTAFVVYLKDERHLDSSRRAKNREDAAAHGVRLVEIVPSEDISGAFGVGGVFDTSPETVRRLIDLGRRDARKVLVEYGKSCSLPASPMSDTGRKS
;
A
#
# COMPACT_ATOMS: atom_id res chain seq x y z
N MET A 1 -55.28 3.86 -34.10
CA MET A 1 -53.94 3.32 -34.28
C MET A 1 -52.95 4.41 -33.94
N PRO A 2 -52.24 4.35 -32.80
CA PRO A 2 -51.17 5.29 -32.51
C PRO A 2 -49.81 4.63 -32.77
N LEU A 3 -48.93 5.40 -33.38
CA LEU A 3 -47.54 5.10 -33.72
C LEU A 3 -46.69 4.94 -32.45
N ARG A 4 -46.02 3.79 -32.31
CA ARG A 4 -45.00 3.52 -31.27
C ARG A 4 -43.69 4.21 -31.65
N SER A 5 -43.22 5.11 -30.80
CA SER A 5 -41.89 5.73 -30.88
C SER A 5 -40.82 4.76 -30.43
N SER A 6 -39.83 4.49 -31.29
CA SER A 6 -38.63 3.72 -31.02
C SER A 6 -37.61 4.59 -30.25
N ARG A 7 -37.60 4.47 -28.95
CA ARG A 7 -36.48 4.98 -28.09
C ARG A 7 -35.68 3.80 -27.57
N GLY A 8 -34.78 3.26 -28.39
CA GLY A 8 -34.01 2.07 -27.97
C GLY A 8 -32.65 1.89 -28.60
N SER A 9 -32.10 2.83 -29.37
CA SER A 9 -30.87 2.52 -30.13
C SER A 9 -29.67 3.43 -29.90
N PHE A 10 -29.72 4.37 -28.98
CA PHE A 10 -28.61 5.34 -28.81
C PHE A 10 -27.60 5.00 -27.69
N ARG A 11 -27.82 3.98 -26.88
CA ARG A 11 -26.90 3.62 -25.77
C ARG A 11 -25.82 2.59 -26.13
N ILE A 12 -25.99 1.86 -27.24
CA ILE A 12 -25.05 0.78 -27.63
C ILE A 12 -23.85 1.30 -28.45
N LEU A 13 -24.03 2.45 -29.16
CA LEU A 13 -22.93 2.96 -30.01
C LEU A 13 -21.80 3.66 -29.26
N PHE A 14 -21.95 4.10 -28.00
CA PHE A 14 -20.92 4.81 -27.27
C PHE A 14 -19.92 3.87 -26.60
N VAL A 15 -20.31 2.63 -26.31
CA VAL A 15 -19.42 1.61 -25.74
C VAL A 15 -18.53 0.97 -26.81
N ALA A 16 -19.03 0.83 -28.03
CA ALA A 16 -18.28 0.25 -29.14
C ALA A 16 -17.17 1.16 -29.70
N ALA A 17 -17.28 2.48 -29.56
CA ALA A 17 -16.29 3.43 -30.08
C ALA A 17 -15.03 3.54 -29.20
N MET A 18 -15.07 3.16 -27.93
CA MET A 18 -13.89 3.13 -27.05
C MET A 18 -13.06 1.84 -27.17
N SER A 19 -13.63 0.77 -27.71
CA SER A 19 -12.94 -0.54 -27.82
C SER A 19 -12.04 -0.68 -29.04
N LEU A 20 -12.02 0.26 -29.98
CA LEU A 20 -11.30 0.14 -31.28
C LEU A 20 -9.97 0.91 -31.34
N ALA A 21 -9.50 1.51 -30.26
CA ALA A 21 -8.24 2.25 -30.22
C ALA A 21 -7.13 1.58 -29.37
N VAL A 22 -7.29 0.32 -28.97
CA VAL A 22 -6.23 -0.43 -28.28
C VAL A 22 -5.55 -1.36 -29.29
N THR A 23 -4.81 -0.79 -30.25
CA THR A 23 -3.89 -1.56 -31.10
C THR A 23 -2.48 -1.49 -30.53
N ALA A 24 -1.95 -2.64 -30.21
CA ALA A 24 -0.59 -3.18 -30.30
C ALA A 24 0.60 -2.19 -30.37
N ASP A 25 0.76 -1.23 -29.48
CA ASP A 25 2.04 -0.59 -29.12
C ASP A 25 1.84 0.40 -27.95
N ALA A 26 0.98 0.05 -27.01
CA ALA A 26 0.73 0.94 -25.89
C ALA A 26 1.90 0.85 -24.89
N ALA A 27 2.63 1.96 -24.70
CA ALA A 27 3.76 2.05 -23.80
C ALA A 27 3.49 1.43 -22.42
N PRO A 28 4.46 0.74 -21.80
CA PRO A 28 4.32 0.12 -20.51
C PRO A 28 4.01 1.14 -19.41
N LEU A 29 3.26 0.70 -18.41
CA LEU A 29 2.84 1.50 -17.27
C LEU A 29 3.41 0.94 -15.97
N GLY A 30 3.70 1.86 -15.04
CA GLY A 30 4.00 1.53 -13.66
C GLY A 30 2.78 1.73 -12.76
N LEU A 31 2.73 0.98 -11.66
CA LEU A 31 1.73 1.16 -10.60
C LEU A 31 2.43 1.19 -9.25
N VAL A 32 2.18 2.21 -8.45
CA VAL A 32 2.72 2.38 -7.10
C VAL A 32 1.55 2.39 -6.12
N LEU A 33 1.60 1.50 -5.14
CA LEU A 33 0.57 1.28 -4.14
C LEU A 33 1.10 1.63 -2.76
N SER A 34 0.40 2.50 -2.04
CA SER A 34 0.84 2.94 -0.72
C SER A 34 0.42 1.97 0.40
N GLY A 35 1.10 2.03 1.54
CA GLY A 35 0.67 1.31 2.73
C GLY A 35 -0.53 1.97 3.41
N GLY A 36 -1.33 1.17 4.12
CA GLY A 36 -2.51 1.69 4.80
C GLY A 36 -3.44 0.69 5.47
N GLY A 37 -3.03 -0.57 5.65
CA GLY A 37 -3.85 -1.61 6.29
C GLY A 37 -5.17 -1.85 5.55
N ALA A 38 -6.28 -1.93 6.26
CA ALA A 38 -7.61 -2.19 5.68
C ALA A 38 -8.03 -1.19 4.58
N ARG A 39 -7.45 0.01 4.57
CA ARG A 39 -7.70 1.01 3.51
C ARG A 39 -7.26 0.54 2.11
N GLY A 40 -6.42 -0.51 2.03
CA GLY A 40 -6.02 -1.12 0.76
C GLY A 40 -7.19 -1.66 -0.08
N ALA A 41 -8.38 -1.85 0.48
CA ALA A 41 -9.59 -2.14 -0.28
C ALA A 41 -9.91 -1.04 -1.33
N TYR A 42 -9.54 0.22 -1.07
CA TYR A 42 -9.62 1.30 -2.04
C TYR A 42 -8.78 1.03 -3.30
N GLU A 43 -7.59 0.47 -3.15
CA GLU A 43 -6.71 0.13 -4.28
C GLU A 43 -7.30 -0.96 -5.18
N VAL A 44 -8.11 -1.87 -4.60
CA VAL A 44 -8.85 -2.86 -5.40
C VAL A 44 -9.83 -2.17 -6.35
N GLY A 45 -10.56 -1.18 -5.86
CA GLY A 45 -11.47 -0.38 -6.69
C GLY A 45 -10.73 0.38 -7.80
N VAL A 46 -9.58 0.96 -7.48
CA VAL A 46 -8.70 1.61 -8.47
C VAL A 46 -8.25 0.62 -9.54
N TRP A 47 -7.80 -0.57 -9.12
CA TRP A 47 -7.37 -1.62 -10.04
C TRP A 47 -8.48 -2.06 -11.00
N GLN A 48 -9.69 -2.20 -10.51
CA GLN A 48 -10.85 -2.57 -11.33
C GLN A 48 -11.17 -1.51 -12.40
N GLU A 49 -11.01 -0.23 -12.10
CA GLU A 49 -11.17 0.82 -13.12
C GLU A 49 -10.02 0.84 -14.13
N LEU A 50 -8.78 0.54 -13.69
CA LEU A 50 -7.66 0.34 -14.64
C LEU A 50 -7.92 -0.85 -15.57
N GLN A 51 -8.52 -1.94 -15.07
CA GLN A 51 -8.93 -3.09 -15.88
C GLN A 51 -10.04 -2.70 -16.87
N ALA A 52 -11.09 -2.02 -16.39
CA ALA A 52 -12.21 -1.58 -17.23
C ALA A 52 -11.77 -0.60 -18.34
N ALA A 53 -10.73 0.19 -18.08
CA ALA A 53 -10.12 1.10 -19.05
C ALA A 53 -9.09 0.41 -19.97
N GLY A 54 -8.84 -0.91 -19.82
CA GLY A 54 -7.82 -1.64 -20.60
C GLY A 54 -6.37 -1.28 -20.24
N LEU A 55 -6.14 -0.52 -19.17
CA LEU A 55 -4.82 -0.06 -18.75
C LEU A 55 -4.07 -1.10 -17.93
N ALA A 56 -4.78 -1.97 -17.21
CA ALA A 56 -4.18 -3.00 -16.35
C ALA A 56 -3.25 -3.95 -17.13
N SER A 57 -3.61 -4.31 -18.37
CA SER A 57 -2.79 -5.17 -19.23
C SER A 57 -1.47 -4.54 -19.67
N ARG A 58 -1.34 -3.22 -19.53
CA ARG A 58 -0.14 -2.44 -19.83
C ARG A 58 0.78 -2.25 -18.62
N VAL A 59 0.31 -2.58 -17.43
CA VAL A 59 1.11 -2.49 -16.19
C VAL A 59 2.17 -3.58 -16.22
N THR A 60 3.44 -3.19 -16.33
CA THR A 60 4.58 -4.11 -16.40
C THR A 60 5.39 -4.14 -15.11
N ALA A 61 5.20 -3.17 -14.22
CA ALA A 61 5.81 -3.14 -12.89
C ALA A 61 4.85 -2.57 -11.85
N ILE A 62 4.79 -3.23 -10.69
CA ILE A 62 3.99 -2.80 -9.53
C ILE A 62 4.91 -2.75 -8.32
N SER A 63 4.93 -1.62 -7.62
CA SER A 63 5.68 -1.44 -6.39
C SER A 63 4.73 -1.07 -5.24
N GLY A 64 4.89 -1.71 -4.09
CA GLY A 64 4.00 -1.45 -2.96
C GLY A 64 4.69 -1.56 -1.61
N THR A 65 4.05 -0.98 -0.61
CA THR A 65 4.43 -1.04 0.80
C THR A 65 3.26 -1.56 1.62
N SER A 66 3.52 -2.43 2.61
CA SER A 66 2.47 -2.94 3.50
C SER A 66 1.33 -3.59 2.70
N VAL A 67 0.08 -3.20 2.95
CA VAL A 67 -1.07 -3.67 2.17
C VAL A 67 -0.90 -3.40 0.67
N GLY A 68 -0.24 -2.31 0.27
CA GLY A 68 0.06 -2.03 -1.14
C GLY A 68 0.98 -3.07 -1.76
N ALA A 69 1.91 -3.67 -1.00
CA ALA A 69 2.73 -4.79 -1.48
C ALA A 69 1.90 -6.08 -1.63
N ILE A 70 0.97 -6.32 -0.72
CA ILE A 70 0.02 -7.43 -0.81
C ILE A 70 -0.86 -7.26 -2.06
N ASN A 71 -1.46 -6.09 -2.25
CA ASN A 71 -2.27 -5.79 -3.43
C ASN A 71 -1.45 -5.88 -4.72
N ALA A 72 -0.19 -5.42 -4.72
CA ALA A 72 0.71 -5.57 -5.86
C ALA A 72 0.88 -7.04 -6.27
N ALA A 73 1.08 -7.93 -5.30
CA ALA A 73 1.17 -9.35 -5.54
C ALA A 73 -0.16 -9.93 -6.05
N LEU A 74 -1.30 -9.56 -5.42
CA LEU A 74 -2.63 -10.01 -5.84
C LEU A 74 -2.97 -9.57 -7.27
N PHE A 75 -2.73 -8.30 -7.60
CA PHE A 75 -3.02 -7.76 -8.94
C PHE A 75 -2.18 -8.41 -10.01
N ALA A 76 -0.95 -8.79 -9.70
CA ALA A 76 -0.07 -9.49 -10.64
C ALA A 76 -0.49 -10.93 -10.92
N VAL A 77 -1.11 -11.66 -9.96
CA VAL A 77 -1.33 -13.11 -10.07
C VAL A 77 -2.80 -13.55 -9.93
N ARG A 78 -3.65 -12.71 -9.33
CA ARG A 78 -5.07 -12.99 -9.03
C ARG A 78 -5.98 -11.83 -9.38
N THR A 79 -5.66 -11.17 -10.45
CA THR A 79 -6.31 -9.95 -10.96
C THR A 79 -7.85 -9.94 -10.85
N GLU A 80 -8.51 -11.04 -11.24
CA GLU A 80 -9.98 -11.13 -11.27
C GLU A 80 -10.61 -11.46 -9.90
N SER A 81 -9.78 -11.85 -8.92
CA SER A 81 -10.24 -12.35 -7.63
C SER A 81 -9.98 -11.37 -6.48
N ALA A 82 -9.34 -10.23 -6.73
CA ALA A 82 -8.88 -9.32 -5.66
C ALA A 82 -10.02 -8.89 -4.72
N GLU A 83 -11.18 -8.49 -5.25
CA GLU A 83 -12.34 -8.11 -4.42
C GLU A 83 -12.83 -9.27 -3.55
N ARG A 84 -12.95 -10.48 -4.14
CA ARG A 84 -13.38 -11.67 -3.39
C ARG A 84 -12.37 -12.03 -2.29
N ILE A 85 -11.07 -11.95 -2.56
CA ILE A 85 -10.02 -12.19 -1.56
C ILE A 85 -10.15 -11.20 -0.41
N TRP A 86 -10.39 -9.93 -0.70
CA TRP A 86 -10.60 -8.91 0.32
C TRP A 86 -11.84 -9.18 1.18
N LEU A 87 -12.93 -9.64 0.59
CA LEU A 87 -14.17 -9.94 1.32
C LEU A 87 -14.15 -11.26 2.08
N GLU A 88 -13.38 -12.27 1.61
CA GLU A 88 -13.40 -13.61 2.19
C GLU A 88 -12.17 -13.92 3.05
N LYS A 89 -11.00 -13.34 2.74
CA LYS A 89 -9.72 -13.69 3.37
C LYS A 89 -9.13 -12.58 4.24
N MET A 90 -9.50 -11.32 4.00
CA MET A 90 -8.95 -10.20 4.76
C MET A 90 -9.81 -9.86 5.99
N GLU A 91 -11.03 -10.40 6.07
CA GLU A 91 -11.87 -10.26 7.26
C GLU A 91 -11.17 -10.87 8.47
N GLY A 92 -11.10 -10.11 9.56
CA GLY A 92 -10.52 -10.57 10.82
C GLY A 92 -8.97 -10.58 10.90
N ILE A 93 -8.24 -10.31 9.82
CA ILE A 93 -6.75 -10.28 9.86
C ILE A 93 -6.23 -9.30 10.94
N PHE A 94 -6.98 -8.25 11.22
CA PHE A 94 -6.61 -7.23 12.22
C PHE A 94 -7.23 -7.47 13.60
N LEU A 95 -7.73 -8.68 13.90
CA LEU A 95 -8.25 -8.99 15.22
C LEU A 95 -7.13 -9.00 16.26
N VAL A 96 -7.34 -8.21 17.30
CA VAL A 96 -6.40 -8.12 18.42
C VAL A 96 -6.44 -9.38 19.25
N ASN A 97 -5.29 -10.00 19.47
CA ASN A 97 -5.16 -11.12 20.39
C ASN A 97 -5.16 -10.60 21.84
N THR A 98 -6.31 -10.70 22.50
CA THR A 98 -6.51 -10.20 23.87
C THR A 98 -5.59 -10.85 24.89
N ASN A 99 -5.17 -12.11 24.70
CA ASN A 99 -4.22 -12.78 25.59
C ASN A 99 -2.83 -12.12 25.49
N ARG A 100 -2.36 -11.84 24.27
CA ARG A 100 -1.07 -11.13 24.05
C ARG A 100 -1.09 -9.71 24.64
N VAL A 101 -2.22 -9.01 24.55
CA VAL A 101 -2.40 -7.71 25.20
C VAL A 101 -2.33 -7.84 26.72
N GLY A 102 -3.02 -8.84 27.29
CA GLY A 102 -3.00 -9.12 28.72
C GLY A 102 -1.59 -9.44 29.25
N GLU A 103 -0.86 -10.32 28.57
CA GLU A 103 0.52 -10.66 28.91
C GLU A 103 1.49 -9.46 28.85
N SER A 104 1.37 -8.65 27.80
CA SER A 104 2.17 -7.44 27.63
C SER A 104 1.85 -6.38 28.69
N LEU A 105 0.57 -6.20 29.01
CA LEU A 105 0.14 -5.28 30.07
C LEU A 105 0.64 -5.76 31.43
N GLN A 106 0.51 -7.06 31.74
CA GLN A 106 1.00 -7.65 32.98
C GLN A 106 2.51 -7.44 33.12
N LYS A 107 3.27 -7.76 32.07
CA LYS A 107 4.73 -7.52 32.06
C LYS A 107 5.07 -6.06 32.30
N THR A 108 4.36 -5.13 31.66
CA THR A 108 4.59 -3.69 31.85
C THR A 108 4.29 -3.25 33.29
N LEU A 109 3.23 -3.79 33.90
CA LEU A 109 2.88 -3.54 35.30
C LEU A 109 3.92 -4.12 36.27
N ASP A 110 4.42 -5.32 35.99
CA ASP A 110 5.46 -5.98 36.80
C ASP A 110 6.77 -5.19 36.75
N ASP A 111 7.19 -4.73 35.55
CA ASP A 111 8.39 -3.92 35.36
C ASP A 111 8.25 -2.54 36.02
N ALA A 112 7.08 -1.91 35.93
CA ALA A 112 6.80 -0.65 36.61
C ALA A 112 6.79 -0.82 38.14
N SER A 113 6.26 -1.93 38.64
CA SER A 113 6.23 -2.24 40.08
C SER A 113 7.65 -2.41 40.65
N LYS A 114 8.52 -3.14 39.93
CA LYS A 114 9.91 -3.29 40.29
C LYS A 114 10.68 -1.95 40.30
N ALA A 115 10.43 -1.11 39.26
CA ALA A 115 11.07 0.21 39.20
C ALA A 115 10.62 1.12 40.35
N ILE A 116 9.35 1.05 40.78
CA ILE A 116 8.80 1.76 41.91
C ILE A 116 9.48 1.30 43.22
N GLU A 117 9.69 -0.01 43.37
CA GLU A 117 10.30 -0.59 44.55
C GLU A 117 11.76 -0.13 44.70
N VAL A 118 12.54 -0.18 43.62
CA VAL A 118 13.91 0.32 43.58
C VAL A 118 13.96 1.84 43.85
N ALA A 119 13.07 2.63 43.28
CA ALA A 119 13.03 4.08 43.48
C ALA A 119 12.66 4.46 44.94
N LYS A 120 11.81 3.68 45.59
CA LYS A 120 11.53 3.84 47.03
C LYS A 120 12.71 3.54 47.91
N GLU A 121 13.48 2.51 47.58
CA GLU A 121 14.70 2.14 48.31
C GLU A 121 15.82 3.17 48.13
N THR A 122 15.93 3.78 46.96
CA THR A 122 16.95 4.79 46.64
C THR A 122 16.57 6.23 46.99
N GLY A 123 15.33 6.47 47.43
CA GLY A 123 14.81 7.80 47.78
C GLY A 123 14.55 8.73 46.59
N GLU A 124 14.46 8.19 45.38
CA GLU A 124 14.21 8.94 44.16
C GLU A 124 12.70 9.27 44.01
N ASP A 125 12.41 10.32 43.19
CA ASP A 125 10.99 10.73 42.86
C ASP A 125 10.31 9.67 41.98
N TRP A 126 9.77 8.64 42.63
CA TRP A 126 9.09 7.53 41.97
C TRP A 126 7.88 7.95 41.13
N LYS A 127 7.22 9.10 41.45
CA LYS A 127 6.07 9.58 40.67
C LYS A 127 6.52 10.14 39.33
N GLY A 128 7.66 10.85 39.32
CA GLY A 128 8.32 11.29 38.10
C GLY A 128 8.81 10.12 37.26
N LEU A 129 9.41 9.10 37.90
CA LEU A 129 9.89 7.88 37.24
C LEU A 129 8.74 7.07 36.62
N VAL A 130 7.62 6.89 37.31
CA VAL A 130 6.43 6.21 36.77
C VAL A 130 5.84 6.96 35.58
N SER A 131 5.72 8.30 35.70
CA SER A 131 5.27 9.12 34.56
C SER A 131 6.23 9.05 33.38
N PHE A 132 7.53 9.03 33.65
CA PHE A 132 8.57 8.88 32.64
C PHE A 132 8.56 7.46 32.04
N ALA A 133 8.45 6.40 32.86
CA ALA A 133 8.40 5.01 32.40
C ALA A 133 7.15 4.72 31.56
N LEU A 134 5.99 5.26 31.94
CA LEU A 134 4.77 5.16 31.12
C LEU A 134 4.93 5.91 29.79
N LYS A 135 5.46 7.12 29.79
CA LYS A 135 5.77 7.89 28.57
C LYS A 135 6.86 7.22 27.73
N LEU A 136 7.86 6.66 28.39
CA LEU A 136 8.98 5.95 27.76
C LEU A 136 8.51 4.60 27.22
N GLY A 137 7.65 3.87 27.93
CA GLY A 137 7.05 2.61 27.48
C GLY A 137 6.23 2.80 26.22
N PHE A 138 5.46 3.89 26.12
CA PHE A 138 4.77 4.29 24.88
C PHE A 138 5.74 4.69 23.76
N ARG A 139 6.85 5.37 24.07
CA ARG A 139 7.86 5.80 23.09
C ARG A 139 8.85 4.68 22.72
N ILE A 140 9.26 3.84 23.68
CA ILE A 140 10.14 2.70 23.44
C ILE A 140 9.37 1.60 22.72
N GLY A 141 8.08 1.39 23.03
CA GLY A 141 7.22 0.51 22.26
C GLY A 141 7.14 0.89 20.77
N ALA A 142 7.15 2.19 20.48
CA ALA A 142 7.16 2.71 19.11
C ALA A 142 8.56 2.81 18.47
N ALA A 143 9.62 2.72 19.26
CA ALA A 143 11.00 2.97 18.83
C ALA A 143 11.97 1.79 19.08
N SER A 144 11.47 0.61 19.47
CA SER A 144 12.37 -0.54 19.68
C SER A 144 13.00 -0.97 18.38
N ILE A 145 14.24 -0.57 18.20
CA ILE A 145 15.14 -1.10 17.18
C ILE A 145 15.58 -2.46 17.68
N GLU A 146 15.11 -3.54 17.09
CA GLU A 146 15.27 -4.89 17.62
C GLU A 146 16.16 -5.74 16.73
N ALA A 147 17.11 -6.43 17.35
CA ALA A 147 17.95 -7.44 16.70
C ALA A 147 17.22 -8.80 16.58
N GLU A 148 16.18 -9.03 17.39
CA GLU A 148 15.37 -10.25 17.38
C GLU A 148 13.90 -9.94 17.09
N PRO A 149 13.16 -10.88 16.45
CA PRO A 149 11.76 -10.68 16.14
C PRO A 149 10.90 -10.41 17.38
N ARG A 150 10.00 -9.47 17.26
CA ARG A 150 9.04 -9.10 18.30
C ARG A 150 7.65 -9.62 17.98
N THR A 151 6.95 -10.04 19.01
CA THR A 151 5.56 -10.45 18.94
C THR A 151 4.63 -9.21 18.98
N GLY A 152 3.75 -9.08 18.00
CA GLY A 152 2.73 -8.04 17.96
C GLY A 152 1.46 -8.43 18.70
N TYR A 153 0.54 -7.47 18.84
CA TYR A 153 -0.76 -7.69 19.49
C TYR A 153 -1.79 -8.35 18.58
N ILE A 154 -1.56 -8.35 17.27
CA ILE A 154 -2.40 -9.00 16.25
C ILE A 154 -1.76 -10.33 15.88
N ASP A 155 -2.57 -11.35 15.70
CA ASP A 155 -2.06 -12.67 15.29
C ASP A 155 -1.65 -12.65 13.81
N SER A 156 -0.33 -12.69 13.59
CA SER A 156 0.24 -12.68 12.23
C SER A 156 0.02 -14.00 11.46
N SER A 157 -0.48 -15.06 12.12
CA SER A 157 -0.71 -16.36 11.47
C SER A 157 -1.83 -16.26 10.43
N MET A 158 -2.90 -15.52 10.73
CA MET A 158 -4.01 -15.33 9.80
C MET A 158 -3.57 -14.65 8.49
N LEU A 159 -2.73 -13.61 8.59
CA LEU A 159 -2.15 -12.98 7.40
C LEU A 159 -1.23 -13.95 6.63
N ALA A 160 -0.43 -14.72 7.35
CA ALA A 160 0.46 -15.71 6.72
C ALA A 160 -0.32 -16.78 5.96
N GLU A 161 -1.37 -17.31 6.56
CA GLU A 161 -2.26 -18.33 5.96
C GLU A 161 -3.00 -17.76 4.75
N ALA A 162 -3.58 -16.57 4.86
CA ALA A 162 -4.25 -15.91 3.74
C ALA A 162 -3.32 -15.69 2.55
N LEU A 163 -2.06 -15.30 2.79
CA LEU A 163 -1.06 -15.13 1.74
C LEU A 163 -0.63 -16.48 1.14
N ASP A 164 -0.43 -17.51 1.98
CA ASP A 164 -0.02 -18.85 1.53
C ASP A 164 -1.08 -19.50 0.64
N GLU A 165 -2.34 -19.40 1.01
CA GLU A 165 -3.46 -19.92 0.23
C GLU A 165 -3.73 -19.14 -1.07
N THR A 166 -3.45 -17.84 -1.06
CA THR A 166 -3.82 -16.96 -2.17
C THR A 166 -2.76 -16.87 -3.25
N LEU A 167 -1.48 -16.85 -2.86
CA LEU A 167 -0.38 -16.72 -3.81
C LEU A 167 -0.08 -18.06 -4.49
N PRO A 168 0.24 -18.08 -5.80
CA PRO A 168 0.59 -19.30 -6.49
C PRO A 168 1.97 -19.80 -6.06
N GLN A 169 2.15 -21.13 -6.01
CA GLN A 169 3.45 -21.76 -5.75
C GLN A 169 4.49 -21.34 -6.80
N THR A 170 4.10 -21.31 -8.07
CA THR A 170 4.92 -20.83 -9.18
C THR A 170 4.40 -19.49 -9.66
N TRP A 171 5.28 -18.50 -9.70
CA TRP A 171 4.92 -17.16 -10.17
C TRP A 171 4.73 -17.16 -11.70
N PRO A 172 3.62 -16.60 -12.23
CA PRO A 172 3.37 -16.57 -13.67
C PRO A 172 4.45 -15.78 -14.41
N THR A 173 4.98 -16.34 -15.49
CA THR A 173 6.09 -15.74 -16.27
C THR A 173 5.70 -14.41 -16.91
N ALA A 174 4.45 -14.29 -17.34
CA ALA A 174 3.94 -13.08 -18.01
C ALA A 174 3.42 -12.00 -17.03
N SER A 175 3.58 -12.20 -15.71
CA SER A 175 3.12 -11.22 -14.72
C SER A 175 4.02 -9.99 -14.67
N PRO A 176 3.50 -8.84 -14.25
CA PRO A 176 4.29 -7.66 -13.94
C PRO A 176 5.43 -7.95 -12.97
N ALA A 177 6.50 -7.17 -13.02
CA ALA A 177 7.50 -7.15 -11.96
C ALA A 177 6.87 -6.60 -10.67
N VAL A 178 6.99 -7.31 -9.55
CA VAL A 178 6.38 -6.93 -8.28
C VAL A 178 7.46 -6.66 -7.24
N TYR A 179 7.34 -5.50 -6.59
CA TYR A 179 8.27 -5.04 -5.57
C TYR A 179 7.55 -4.83 -4.23
N ALA A 180 8.09 -5.41 -3.17
CA ALA A 180 7.63 -5.22 -1.79
C ALA A 180 8.69 -4.48 -0.98
N THR A 181 8.27 -3.45 -0.25
CA THR A 181 9.16 -2.60 0.56
C THR A 181 8.89 -2.81 2.04
N ALA A 182 9.96 -3.06 2.81
CA ALA A 182 9.96 -3.12 4.28
C ALA A 182 11.09 -2.26 4.84
N VAL A 183 11.17 -2.09 6.15
CA VAL A 183 12.28 -1.43 6.85
C VAL A 183 13.10 -2.45 7.59
N GLU A 184 14.41 -2.45 7.38
CA GLU A 184 15.35 -3.16 8.25
C GLU A 184 15.42 -2.44 9.61
N SER A 185 14.94 -3.10 10.66
CA SER A 185 14.66 -2.46 11.95
C SER A 185 15.89 -1.81 12.57
N MET A 186 17.04 -2.54 12.59
CA MET A 186 18.27 -2.03 13.18
C MET A 186 18.94 -0.91 12.37
N ALA A 187 18.92 -1.03 11.04
CA ALA A 187 19.58 -0.06 10.17
C ALA A 187 18.75 1.19 9.92
N GLY A 188 17.44 1.13 10.13
CA GLY A 188 16.54 2.24 9.84
C GLY A 188 16.52 2.61 8.35
N VAL A 189 16.61 1.60 7.47
CA VAL A 189 16.64 1.81 6.03
C VAL A 189 15.59 0.95 5.32
N SER A 190 14.97 1.51 4.30
CA SER A 190 14.07 0.77 3.43
C SER A 190 14.82 -0.30 2.64
N LYS A 191 14.26 -1.50 2.63
CA LYS A 191 14.66 -2.62 1.79
C LYS A 191 13.52 -2.96 0.84
N THR A 192 13.85 -3.08 -0.44
CA THR A 192 12.88 -3.52 -1.44
C THR A 192 13.33 -4.85 -2.05
N TRP A 193 12.39 -5.77 -2.21
CA TRP A 193 12.59 -7.06 -2.87
C TRP A 193 11.74 -7.17 -4.13
N ARG A 194 12.28 -7.78 -5.17
CA ARG A 194 11.54 -8.20 -6.35
C ARG A 194 11.00 -9.61 -6.12
N LEU A 195 9.68 -9.76 -6.00
CA LEU A 195 9.04 -11.01 -5.60
C LEU A 195 9.06 -12.10 -6.67
N ASN A 196 9.11 -11.73 -7.96
CA ASN A 196 8.96 -12.68 -9.07
C ASN A 196 9.98 -13.83 -9.07
N ALA A 197 11.21 -13.57 -8.65
CA ALA A 197 12.30 -14.56 -8.65
C ALA A 197 12.39 -15.35 -7.33
N GLU A 198 11.60 -15.00 -6.33
CA GLU A 198 11.66 -15.63 -5.02
C GLU A 198 10.82 -16.91 -4.94
N SER A 199 11.17 -17.83 -4.04
CA SER A 199 10.33 -18.99 -3.74
C SER A 199 9.01 -18.55 -3.09
N HIS A 200 7.98 -19.39 -3.14
CA HIS A 200 6.69 -19.09 -2.53
C HIS A 200 6.82 -18.72 -1.05
N ALA A 201 7.52 -19.52 -0.26
CA ALA A 201 7.73 -19.27 1.16
C ALA A 201 8.43 -17.92 1.42
N ARG A 202 9.42 -17.55 0.59
CA ARG A 202 10.11 -16.26 0.71
C ARG A 202 9.20 -15.09 0.34
N ARG A 203 8.35 -15.24 -0.68
CA ARG A 203 7.34 -14.21 -1.03
C ARG A 203 6.40 -13.94 0.14
N VAL A 204 5.87 -14.99 0.77
CA VAL A 204 5.03 -14.85 1.97
C VAL A 204 5.77 -14.12 3.09
N LEU A 205 7.02 -14.51 3.39
CA LEU A 205 7.84 -13.83 4.39
C LEU A 205 8.08 -12.35 4.06
N MET A 206 8.40 -12.00 2.81
CA MET A 206 8.67 -10.63 2.38
C MET A 206 7.42 -9.76 2.44
N LEU A 207 6.26 -10.29 2.08
CA LEU A 207 4.97 -9.59 2.18
C LEU A 207 4.58 -9.38 3.66
N ARG A 208 4.77 -10.39 4.51
CA ARG A 208 4.58 -10.25 5.95
C ARG A 208 5.51 -9.19 6.55
N ALA A 209 6.80 -9.19 6.15
CA ALA A 209 7.76 -8.18 6.58
C ALA A 209 7.33 -6.77 6.17
N SER A 210 6.85 -6.63 4.92
CA SER A 210 6.34 -5.35 4.40
C SER A 210 5.12 -4.85 5.18
N ALA A 211 4.29 -5.73 5.72
CA ALA A 211 3.06 -5.44 6.46
C ALA A 211 3.19 -5.59 7.99
N ALA A 212 4.40 -5.76 8.51
CA ALA A 212 4.67 -5.95 9.94
C ALA A 212 4.58 -4.62 10.71
N ILE A 213 3.36 -4.08 10.83
CA ILE A 213 3.09 -2.81 11.54
C ILE A 213 3.63 -2.93 12.98
N PRO A 214 4.55 -2.04 13.41
CA PRO A 214 5.12 -2.07 14.74
C PRO A 214 4.03 -2.07 15.83
N LEU A 215 4.18 -2.92 16.84
CA LEU A 215 3.19 -3.22 17.89
C LEU A 215 1.92 -3.95 17.39
N GLY A 216 1.54 -3.80 16.10
CA GLY A 216 0.41 -4.52 15.53
C GLY A 216 0.78 -5.97 15.24
N PHE A 217 1.56 -6.20 14.21
CA PHE A 217 1.99 -7.53 13.79
C PHE A 217 3.38 -7.91 14.31
N ASP A 218 3.67 -9.22 14.29
CA ASP A 218 5.00 -9.72 14.57
C ASP A 218 6.01 -9.17 13.55
N SER A 219 7.17 -8.70 14.00
CA SER A 219 8.28 -8.38 13.11
C SER A 219 8.85 -9.67 12.48
N VAL A 220 9.47 -9.57 11.32
CA VAL A 220 9.84 -10.74 10.51
C VAL A 220 11.35 -10.80 10.34
N LYS A 221 11.96 -11.97 10.65
CA LYS A 221 13.38 -12.22 10.41
C LYS A 221 13.60 -12.85 9.05
N ILE A 222 14.42 -12.20 8.20
CA ILE A 222 14.80 -12.68 6.86
C ILE A 222 16.32 -12.55 6.74
N ASP A 223 16.99 -13.64 6.41
CA ASP A 223 18.46 -13.68 6.22
C ASP A 223 19.25 -13.04 7.39
N GLY A 224 18.83 -13.34 8.63
CA GLY A 224 19.47 -12.85 9.85
C GLY A 224 19.10 -11.42 10.28
N LYS A 225 18.34 -10.68 9.49
CA LYS A 225 17.91 -9.31 9.77
C LYS A 225 16.43 -9.25 10.12
N VAL A 226 16.06 -8.33 11.01
CA VAL A 226 14.66 -8.10 11.41
C VAL A 226 14.05 -6.97 10.61
N TYR A 227 12.86 -7.20 10.11
CA TYR A 227 12.11 -6.26 9.29
C TYR A 227 10.76 -5.92 9.91
N VAL A 228 10.37 -4.68 9.73
CA VAL A 228 9.08 -4.11 10.11
C VAL A 228 8.43 -3.43 8.91
N ASP A 229 7.17 -2.99 9.08
CA ASP A 229 6.37 -2.35 8.03
C ASP A 229 7.14 -1.25 7.28
N GLY A 230 7.09 -1.33 5.96
CA GLY A 230 7.78 -0.39 5.08
C GLY A 230 7.24 1.03 5.13
N GLY A 231 6.03 1.22 5.62
CA GLY A 231 5.41 2.53 5.84
C GLY A 231 5.84 3.23 7.14
N TRP A 232 6.69 2.62 7.96
CA TRP A 232 7.16 3.24 9.18
C TRP A 232 8.23 4.30 8.91
N GLU A 233 7.78 5.47 8.45
CA GLU A 233 8.64 6.57 8.00
C GLU A 233 9.56 7.12 9.08
N ALA A 234 9.14 7.08 10.36
CA ALA A 234 9.98 7.48 11.50
C ALA A 234 11.27 6.65 11.63
N ASN A 235 11.33 5.46 11.05
CA ASN A 235 12.50 4.60 10.99
C ASN A 235 13.00 4.39 9.53
N GLY A 236 12.98 5.41 8.72
CA GLY A 236 13.51 5.36 7.36
C GLY A 236 12.63 4.64 6.34
N GLY A 237 11.35 4.41 6.67
CA GLY A 237 10.38 3.77 5.80
C GLY A 237 10.01 4.60 4.58
N ASN A 238 9.43 3.94 3.59
CA ASN A 238 8.92 4.55 2.37
C ASN A 238 7.52 4.02 2.06
N ASN A 239 6.50 4.77 2.48
CA ASN A 239 5.11 4.37 2.32
C ASN A 239 4.61 4.40 0.87
N VAL A 240 5.31 5.09 -0.04
CA VAL A 240 4.96 5.22 -1.46
C VAL A 240 6.22 4.93 -2.30
N PRO A 241 6.54 3.64 -2.53
CA PRO A 241 7.85 3.22 -3.05
C PRO A 241 7.95 3.35 -4.57
N LEU A 242 8.15 4.56 -5.09
CA LEU A 242 8.29 4.83 -6.53
C LEU A 242 9.64 4.38 -7.09
N ARG A 243 10.72 4.47 -6.31
CA ARG A 243 12.10 4.22 -6.77
C ARG A 243 12.31 2.87 -7.49
N PRO A 244 11.72 1.72 -7.03
CA PRO A 244 11.89 0.46 -7.74
C PRO A 244 11.45 0.51 -9.22
N ILE A 245 10.42 1.30 -9.53
CA ILE A 245 9.97 1.49 -10.91
C ILE A 245 10.96 2.37 -11.66
N LEU A 246 11.37 3.50 -11.09
CA LEU A 246 12.29 4.43 -11.75
C LEU A 246 13.65 3.79 -12.03
N ASP A 247 14.18 3.03 -11.08
CA ASP A 247 15.54 2.49 -11.14
C ASP A 247 15.65 1.23 -12.03
N HIS A 248 14.57 0.45 -12.17
CA HIS A 248 14.62 -0.85 -12.86
C HIS A 248 13.79 -0.93 -14.14
N HIS A 249 12.97 0.08 -14.44
CA HIS A 249 12.04 0.07 -15.57
C HIS A 249 12.13 1.38 -16.39
N PRO A 250 13.28 1.66 -17.04
CA PRO A 250 13.48 2.90 -17.81
C PRO A 250 12.54 3.04 -19.01
N GLU A 251 11.93 1.93 -19.47
CA GLU A 251 10.90 1.89 -20.49
C GLU A 251 9.57 2.50 -20.06
N ILE A 252 9.29 2.54 -18.75
CA ILE A 252 8.06 3.12 -18.19
C ILE A 252 8.18 4.64 -18.21
N LYS A 253 7.23 5.29 -18.89
CA LYS A 253 7.13 6.76 -18.95
C LYS A 253 5.91 7.33 -18.26
N THR A 254 5.03 6.47 -17.77
CA THR A 254 3.88 6.85 -16.94
C THR A 254 3.71 5.86 -15.80
N ALA A 255 3.59 6.37 -14.57
CA ALA A 255 3.28 5.59 -13.38
C ALA A 255 2.03 6.13 -12.69
N PHE A 256 1.07 5.24 -12.41
CA PHE A 256 -0.04 5.52 -11.53
C PHE A 256 0.41 5.38 -10.09
N VAL A 257 0.07 6.34 -9.24
CA VAL A 257 0.40 6.33 -7.81
C VAL A 257 -0.89 6.42 -7.02
N VAL A 258 -1.20 5.38 -6.25
CA VAL A 258 -2.41 5.29 -5.44
C VAL A 258 -2.07 5.58 -3.99
N TYR A 259 -2.71 6.61 -3.44
CA TYR A 259 -2.57 7.00 -2.04
C TYR A 259 -3.72 6.45 -1.20
N LEU A 260 -3.43 6.14 0.07
CA LEU A 260 -4.43 5.72 1.06
C LEU A 260 -4.65 6.76 2.16
N LYS A 261 -4.45 8.02 1.81
CA LYS A 261 -4.77 9.21 2.61
C LYS A 261 -5.36 10.26 1.67
N ASP A 262 -6.34 11.03 2.15
CA ASP A 262 -6.89 12.16 1.39
C ASP A 262 -5.88 13.33 1.31
N GLU A 263 -6.17 14.35 0.50
CA GLU A 263 -5.28 15.49 0.28
C GLU A 263 -4.85 16.21 1.55
N ARG A 264 -5.67 16.21 2.61
CA ARG A 264 -5.38 16.89 3.88
C ARG A 264 -4.36 16.13 4.74
N HIS A 265 -4.27 14.82 4.56
CA HIS A 265 -3.46 13.90 5.36
C HIS A 265 -2.25 13.32 4.61
N LEU A 266 -2.07 13.71 3.33
CA LEU A 266 -0.90 13.31 2.56
C LEU A 266 0.39 13.92 3.12
N ASP A 267 1.46 13.13 3.16
CA ASP A 267 2.80 13.66 3.38
C ASP A 267 3.25 14.46 2.15
N SER A 268 3.18 15.78 2.28
CA SER A 268 3.53 16.72 1.22
C SER A 268 5.01 16.61 0.81
N SER A 269 5.90 16.32 1.74
CA SER A 269 7.34 16.22 1.48
C SER A 269 7.67 14.95 0.68
N ARG A 270 7.09 13.82 1.04
CA ARG A 270 7.21 12.57 0.30
C ARG A 270 6.63 12.70 -1.11
N ARG A 271 5.45 13.30 -1.22
CA ARG A 271 4.80 13.53 -2.51
C ARG A 271 5.64 14.43 -3.43
N ALA A 272 6.17 15.52 -2.88
CA ALA A 272 7.05 16.42 -3.63
C ALA A 272 8.32 15.70 -4.11
N LYS A 273 8.94 14.92 -3.23
CA LYS A 273 10.12 14.12 -3.60
C LYS A 273 9.81 13.09 -4.69
N ASN A 274 8.71 12.38 -4.62
CA ASN A 274 8.32 11.43 -5.65
C ASN A 274 8.09 12.14 -7.01
N ARG A 275 7.50 13.34 -7.01
CA ARG A 275 7.31 14.14 -8.24
C ARG A 275 8.66 14.60 -8.82
N GLU A 276 9.58 15.04 -7.97
CA GLU A 276 10.94 15.43 -8.37
C GLU A 276 11.70 14.24 -8.96
N ASP A 277 11.71 13.10 -8.25
CA ASP A 277 12.37 11.87 -8.69
C ASP A 277 11.80 11.39 -10.04
N ALA A 278 10.48 11.40 -10.21
CA ALA A 278 9.82 11.03 -11.45
C ALA A 278 10.20 11.97 -12.61
N ALA A 279 10.19 13.29 -12.37
CA ALA A 279 10.56 14.28 -13.37
C ALA A 279 12.01 14.09 -13.82
N ALA A 280 12.94 13.83 -12.90
CA ALA A 280 14.34 13.55 -13.20
C ALA A 280 14.53 12.30 -14.09
N HIS A 281 13.60 11.33 -14.04
CA HIS A 281 13.60 10.12 -14.88
C HIS A 281 12.72 10.24 -16.14
N GLY A 282 12.10 11.40 -16.35
CA GLY A 282 11.19 11.62 -17.47
C GLY A 282 9.90 10.77 -17.36
N VAL A 283 9.46 10.49 -16.13
CA VAL A 283 8.26 9.72 -15.84
C VAL A 283 7.13 10.65 -15.40
N ARG A 284 5.98 10.54 -16.06
CA ARG A 284 4.75 11.23 -15.67
C ARG A 284 4.08 10.47 -14.53
N LEU A 285 3.76 11.14 -13.43
CA LEU A 285 2.92 10.57 -12.38
C LEU A 285 1.44 10.91 -12.62
N VAL A 286 0.60 9.89 -12.49
CA VAL A 286 -0.86 10.01 -12.46
C VAL A 286 -1.30 9.61 -11.06
N GLU A 287 -1.57 10.60 -10.22
CA GLU A 287 -1.88 10.40 -8.82
C GLU A 287 -3.37 10.18 -8.61
N ILE A 288 -3.72 9.12 -7.87
CA ILE A 288 -5.10 8.80 -7.46
C ILE A 288 -5.15 8.90 -5.94
N VAL A 289 -5.94 9.84 -5.47
CA VAL A 289 -6.07 10.23 -4.07
C VAL A 289 -7.53 10.07 -3.65
N PRO A 290 -7.82 9.49 -2.48
CA PRO A 290 -9.18 9.40 -1.97
C PRO A 290 -9.85 10.77 -1.88
N SER A 291 -11.04 10.92 -2.45
CA SER A 291 -11.84 12.15 -2.38
C SER A 291 -12.51 12.36 -1.03
N GLU A 292 -12.49 11.36 -0.17
CA GLU A 292 -13.04 11.37 1.19
C GLU A 292 -11.96 10.97 2.20
N ASP A 293 -12.14 11.37 3.47
CA ASP A 293 -11.29 10.88 4.55
C ASP A 293 -11.58 9.40 4.84
N ILE A 294 -10.57 8.57 4.62
CA ILE A 294 -10.61 7.13 4.88
C ILE A 294 -9.77 6.72 6.10
N SER A 295 -9.32 7.69 6.89
CA SER A 295 -8.48 7.44 8.08
C SER A 295 -9.26 6.73 9.19
N GLY A 296 -10.60 6.88 9.23
CA GLY A 296 -11.45 6.29 10.25
C GLY A 296 -11.34 6.97 11.61
N ALA A 297 -11.89 6.32 12.64
CA ALA A 297 -11.90 6.86 13.99
C ALA A 297 -10.49 7.15 14.49
N PHE A 298 -10.32 8.32 15.12
CA PHE A 298 -9.04 8.81 15.66
C PHE A 298 -7.88 8.90 14.64
N GLY A 299 -8.21 9.00 13.33
CA GLY A 299 -7.20 9.07 12.27
C GLY A 299 -6.48 7.75 11.95
N VAL A 300 -6.77 6.67 12.68
CA VAL A 300 -6.11 5.36 12.51
C VAL A 300 -7.10 4.19 12.42
N GLY A 301 -8.38 4.39 12.76
CA GLY A 301 -9.39 3.32 12.76
C GLY A 301 -9.53 2.62 11.41
N GLY A 302 -9.44 3.38 10.31
CA GLY A 302 -9.49 2.83 8.95
C GLY A 302 -8.34 1.88 8.58
N VAL A 303 -7.28 1.81 9.38
CA VAL A 303 -6.17 0.84 9.18
C VAL A 303 -6.59 -0.57 9.56
N PHE A 304 -7.56 -0.73 10.48
CA PHE A 304 -7.91 -2.01 11.11
C PHE A 304 -9.32 -2.51 10.76
N ASP A 305 -10.15 -1.70 10.11
CA ASP A 305 -11.54 -2.07 9.81
C ASP A 305 -11.63 -2.81 8.46
N THR A 306 -11.60 -4.14 8.52
CA THR A 306 -11.82 -5.05 7.39
C THR A 306 -13.24 -5.59 7.31
N SER A 307 -14.21 -4.95 7.96
CA SER A 307 -15.61 -5.35 7.84
C SER A 307 -16.06 -5.34 6.37
N PRO A 308 -16.90 -6.31 5.94
CA PRO A 308 -17.34 -6.38 4.54
C PRO A 308 -18.04 -5.10 4.06
N GLU A 309 -18.69 -4.36 4.95
CA GLU A 309 -19.31 -3.07 4.64
C GLU A 309 -18.25 -2.02 4.31
N THR A 310 -17.25 -1.86 5.16
CA THR A 310 -16.13 -0.92 4.94
C THR A 310 -15.33 -1.28 3.70
N VAL A 311 -15.05 -2.57 3.48
CA VAL A 311 -14.34 -3.05 2.30
C VAL A 311 -15.09 -2.67 1.02
N ARG A 312 -16.41 -2.96 0.92
CA ARG A 312 -17.22 -2.59 -0.25
C ARG A 312 -17.26 -1.07 -0.47
N ARG A 313 -17.46 -0.30 0.60
CA ARG A 313 -17.46 1.17 0.54
C ARG A 313 -16.14 1.72 -0.01
N LEU A 314 -15.01 1.20 0.45
CA LEU A 314 -13.68 1.62 0.00
C LEU A 314 -13.41 1.23 -1.46
N ILE A 315 -13.82 0.02 -1.88
CA ILE A 315 -13.74 -0.41 -3.29
C ILE A 315 -14.56 0.53 -4.19
N ASP A 316 -15.79 0.85 -3.80
CA ASP A 316 -16.64 1.76 -4.57
C ASP A 316 -16.08 3.19 -4.63
N LEU A 317 -15.49 3.67 -3.54
CA LEU A 317 -14.78 4.95 -3.52
C LEU A 317 -13.59 4.93 -4.49
N GLY A 318 -12.77 3.88 -4.44
CA GLY A 318 -11.62 3.70 -5.32
C GLY A 318 -12.02 3.70 -6.79
N ARG A 319 -13.11 3.01 -7.15
CA ARG A 319 -13.69 3.04 -8.50
C ARG A 319 -14.09 4.45 -8.92
N ARG A 320 -14.82 5.19 -8.07
CA ARG A 320 -15.28 6.55 -8.39
C ARG A 320 -14.14 7.51 -8.62
N ASP A 321 -13.13 7.46 -7.76
CA ASP A 321 -12.00 8.38 -7.82
C ASP A 321 -11.06 8.06 -8.99
N ALA A 322 -10.75 6.78 -9.20
CA ALA A 322 -9.98 6.35 -10.36
C ALA A 322 -10.66 6.75 -11.67
N ARG A 323 -11.96 6.54 -11.81
CA ARG A 323 -12.71 6.92 -13.01
C ARG A 323 -12.57 8.39 -13.36
N LYS A 324 -12.64 9.29 -12.38
CA LYS A 324 -12.43 10.74 -12.59
C LYS A 324 -11.04 11.02 -13.15
N VAL A 325 -9.99 10.43 -12.50
CA VAL A 325 -8.61 10.62 -12.92
C VAL A 325 -8.34 10.03 -14.30
N LEU A 326 -8.91 8.86 -14.61
CA LEU A 326 -8.72 8.19 -15.90
C LEU A 326 -9.38 8.93 -17.06
N VAL A 327 -10.51 9.61 -16.84
CA VAL A 327 -11.13 10.50 -17.84
C VAL A 327 -10.18 11.63 -18.22
N GLU A 328 -9.56 12.28 -17.23
CA GLU A 328 -8.59 13.36 -17.49
C GLU A 328 -7.29 12.83 -18.12
N TYR A 329 -6.82 11.67 -17.68
CA TYR A 329 -5.67 10.99 -18.30
C TYR A 329 -5.93 10.71 -19.79
N GLY A 330 -7.10 10.15 -20.15
CA GLY A 330 -7.48 9.87 -21.53
C GLY A 330 -7.51 11.13 -22.40
N LYS A 331 -8.09 12.23 -21.90
CA LYS A 331 -8.08 13.52 -22.60
C LYS A 331 -6.67 14.01 -22.89
N SER A 332 -5.76 13.90 -21.93
CA SER A 332 -4.36 14.35 -22.08
C SER A 332 -3.54 13.50 -23.05
N CYS A 333 -3.89 12.23 -23.24
CA CYS A 333 -3.28 11.35 -24.23
C CYS A 333 -3.81 11.59 -25.67
N SER A 334 -4.99 12.18 -25.79
CA SER A 334 -5.66 12.44 -27.07
C SER A 334 -5.29 13.80 -27.70
N LEU A 335 -4.61 14.67 -26.96
CA LEU A 335 -4.16 15.95 -27.48
C LEU A 335 -2.89 15.73 -28.32
N PRO A 336 -2.81 16.24 -29.57
CA PRO A 336 -1.58 16.21 -30.34
C PRO A 336 -0.48 16.97 -29.57
N ALA A 337 0.73 16.43 -29.58
CA ALA A 337 1.88 17.11 -29.00
C ALA A 337 1.95 18.55 -29.58
N SER A 338 1.90 19.56 -28.70
CA SER A 338 2.08 20.95 -29.14
C SER A 338 3.43 21.04 -29.88
N PRO A 339 3.49 21.63 -31.09
CA PRO A 339 4.73 21.77 -31.81
C PRO A 339 5.72 22.56 -30.93
N MET A 340 6.87 21.99 -30.67
CA MET A 340 7.99 22.71 -30.02
C MET A 340 8.18 24.02 -30.78
N SER A 341 7.99 25.13 -30.08
CA SER A 341 8.31 26.45 -30.61
C SER A 341 9.80 26.47 -30.95
N ASP A 342 10.09 26.39 -32.24
CA ASP A 342 11.41 26.65 -32.80
C ASP A 342 11.74 28.12 -32.54
N THR A 343 12.38 28.38 -31.38
CA THR A 343 12.97 29.68 -31.11
C THR A 343 14.20 29.78 -31.97
N GLY A 344 13.98 30.30 -33.18
CA GLY A 344 14.95 30.55 -34.19
C GLY A 344 16.23 31.21 -33.66
N ARG A 345 17.34 30.56 -33.94
CA ARG A 345 18.59 31.23 -34.07
C ARG A 345 18.42 32.37 -35.09
N LYS A 346 18.47 33.59 -34.63
CA LYS A 346 18.84 34.72 -35.47
C LYS A 346 20.32 34.97 -35.25
N SER A 347 20.98 34.95 -36.36
CA SER A 347 22.36 35.36 -36.69
C SER A 347 22.88 36.56 -35.92
#